data_c23f61702b4fc8819eca4bb84f18025e
#
_entry.id   c23f61702b4fc8819eca4bb84f18025e
#
_cell.length_a   1.000
_cell.length_b   1.000
_cell.length_c   1.000
_cell.angle_alpha   90.00
_cell.angle_beta   90.00
_cell.angle_gamma   90.00
#
_symmetry.space_group_name_H-M   'P 1'
#
loop_
_entity.id
_entity.type
_entity.pdbx_description
1 polymer ?
#
loop_
_entity_poly.entity_id
_entity_poly.type
_entity_poly.pdbx_seq_one_letter_code
_entity_poly.pdbx_strand_id
1 'polypeptide(L)'
;HTALAQIGAEALGLPFEMVHFQYSVDTLISPYDWQTVASHSTWGAGNAAILAAEDLKRKLREEGAKVFGVPVEEVSAEAGEVRYQDRSIGWSEFATGIRNPDGSALTKPVMGEGYFIPKGIQNHDPETGQGNAAADWTLGCVGAEVAVDLRTGEVTVLHLINAIDAGTIINPTLAKEQVGGAMLMAEGSALSETVVFDEKTGHVRNDTLVDYKIPGIEDIPCETEVIFVQTPEASGPYGAKGIGEHGAVGTAPALLNAIYDATGLRFHTLPASADRITVLRKGGDAR
;
A
#
# COMPACT_ATOMS: atom_id res chain seq x y z
N HIS A 1 5.29 4.73 5.29
CA HIS A 1 6.36 5.73 5.47
C HIS A 1 7.73 5.10 5.15
N THR A 2 8.03 3.89 5.66
CA THR A 2 9.30 3.20 5.42
C THR A 2 9.54 2.94 3.93
N ALA A 3 8.55 2.41 3.22
CA ALA A 3 8.66 2.17 1.78
C ALA A 3 8.91 3.47 0.99
N LEU A 4 8.25 4.58 1.36
CA LEU A 4 8.49 5.88 0.72
C LEU A 4 9.89 6.42 1.00
N ALA A 5 10.41 6.22 2.21
CA ALA A 5 11.80 6.57 2.53
C ALA A 5 12.80 5.72 1.74
N GLN A 6 12.51 4.43 1.52
CA GLN A 6 13.34 3.55 0.69
C GLN A 6 13.33 4.00 -0.79
N ILE A 7 12.16 4.34 -1.34
CA ILE A 7 12.02 4.89 -2.70
C ILE A 7 12.80 6.21 -2.82
N GLY A 8 12.66 7.11 -1.84
CA GLY A 8 13.39 8.37 -1.82
C GLY A 8 14.89 8.19 -1.73
N ALA A 9 15.38 7.27 -0.91
CA ALA A 9 16.79 6.95 -0.77
C ALA A 9 17.39 6.45 -2.09
N GLU A 10 16.72 5.51 -2.74
CA GLU A 10 17.10 5.00 -4.07
C GLU A 10 17.12 6.12 -5.12
N ALA A 11 16.07 6.94 -5.18
CA ALA A 11 15.96 8.04 -6.12
C ALA A 11 17.06 9.11 -5.91
N LEU A 12 17.44 9.36 -4.67
CA LEU A 12 18.52 10.30 -4.34
C LEU A 12 19.91 9.67 -4.52
N GLY A 13 20.04 8.35 -4.51
CA GLY A 13 21.31 7.63 -4.46
C GLY A 13 22.00 7.81 -3.12
N LEU A 14 21.23 7.85 -2.03
CA LEU A 14 21.72 8.00 -0.66
C LEU A 14 21.49 6.75 0.17
N PRO A 15 22.33 6.48 1.19
CA PRO A 15 22.03 5.46 2.19
C PRO A 15 20.66 5.71 2.86
N PHE A 16 19.90 4.65 3.10
CA PHE A 16 18.56 4.73 3.70
C PHE A 16 18.56 5.51 5.02
N GLU A 17 19.58 5.34 5.84
CA GLU A 17 19.74 5.99 7.14
C GLU A 17 19.83 7.51 7.07
N MET A 18 20.16 8.05 5.90
CA MET A 18 20.22 9.50 5.66
C MET A 18 18.91 10.11 5.22
N VAL A 19 17.89 9.27 4.93
CA VAL A 19 16.59 9.74 4.44
C VAL A 19 15.53 9.59 5.51
N HIS A 20 15.01 10.71 5.98
CA HIS A 20 13.97 10.75 7.00
C HIS A 20 12.64 11.16 6.39
N PHE A 21 11.66 10.26 6.47
CA PHE A 21 10.30 10.57 6.05
C PHE A 21 9.58 11.33 7.18
N GLN A 22 9.23 12.58 6.91
CA GLN A 22 8.44 13.39 7.82
C GLN A 22 7.01 13.48 7.31
N TYR A 23 6.05 13.07 8.13
CA TYR A 23 4.64 13.20 7.86
C TYR A 23 4.07 14.37 8.68
N SER A 24 3.64 15.40 7.98
CA SER A 24 2.92 16.53 8.59
C SER A 24 1.85 16.98 7.61
N VAL A 25 0.60 16.99 8.06
CA VAL A 25 -0.51 17.53 7.28
C VAL A 25 -0.84 18.91 7.80
N ASP A 26 -0.68 19.91 6.94
CA ASP A 26 -1.05 21.29 7.19
C ASP A 26 -1.88 21.76 6.00
N THR A 27 -3.15 22.07 6.24
CA THR A 27 -4.08 22.50 5.19
C THR A 27 -3.69 23.82 4.50
N LEU A 28 -2.73 24.54 5.06
CA LEU A 28 -2.22 25.79 4.48
C LEU A 28 -1.12 25.54 3.44
N ILE A 29 -0.29 24.50 3.65
CA ILE A 29 0.93 24.28 2.84
C ILE A 29 1.00 22.91 2.17
N SER A 30 0.31 21.90 2.73
CA SER A 30 0.34 20.56 2.14
C SER A 30 -0.42 20.54 0.81
N PRO A 31 0.14 19.97 -0.26
CA PRO A 31 -0.58 19.78 -1.50
C PRO A 31 -1.78 18.85 -1.27
N TYR A 32 -2.79 18.98 -2.11
CA TYR A 32 -3.91 18.07 -2.09
C TYR A 32 -3.42 16.68 -2.52
N ASP A 33 -3.62 15.72 -1.65
CA ASP A 33 -3.55 14.30 -1.97
C ASP A 33 -4.86 13.66 -1.51
N TRP A 34 -5.43 12.82 -2.35
CA TRP A 34 -6.66 12.15 -2.00
C TRP A 34 -6.39 11.15 -0.86
N GLN A 35 -7.41 10.63 -0.26
CA GLN A 35 -7.26 9.70 0.87
C GLN A 35 -6.46 8.44 0.48
N THR A 36 -5.87 7.76 1.46
CA THR A 36 -5.28 6.42 1.29
C THR A 36 -6.40 5.42 0.99
N VAL A 37 -6.57 5.08 -0.28
CA VAL A 37 -7.63 4.22 -0.83
C VAL A 37 -7.15 3.59 -2.13
N ALA A 38 -7.81 2.52 -2.57
CA ALA A 38 -7.49 1.79 -3.80
C ALA A 38 -6.02 1.37 -3.88
N SER A 39 -5.38 1.17 -2.74
CA SER A 39 -3.96 0.74 -2.61
C SER A 39 -2.95 1.63 -3.33
N HIS A 40 -3.29 2.91 -3.62
CA HIS A 40 -2.50 3.77 -4.50
C HIS A 40 -1.34 4.51 -3.82
N SER A 41 -1.20 4.48 -2.48
CA SER A 41 -0.24 5.33 -1.76
C SER A 41 1.22 5.11 -2.18
N THR A 42 1.68 3.86 -2.27
CA THR A 42 3.05 3.57 -2.74
C THR A 42 3.23 3.99 -4.19
N TRP A 43 2.24 3.74 -5.04
CA TRP A 43 2.29 4.10 -6.45
C TRP A 43 2.31 5.61 -6.67
N GLY A 44 1.38 6.36 -6.09
CA GLY A 44 1.27 7.81 -6.25
C GLY A 44 2.38 8.59 -5.56
N ALA A 45 2.53 8.40 -4.24
CA ALA A 45 3.53 9.12 -3.46
C ALA A 45 4.96 8.66 -3.78
N GLY A 46 5.16 7.39 -4.14
CA GLY A 46 6.46 6.88 -4.59
C GLY A 46 6.94 7.55 -5.88
N ASN A 47 6.08 7.69 -6.88
CA ASN A 47 6.40 8.44 -8.10
C ASN A 47 6.66 9.93 -7.82
N ALA A 48 5.87 10.55 -6.94
CA ALA A 48 6.10 11.94 -6.54
C ALA A 48 7.45 12.11 -5.82
N ALA A 49 7.86 11.14 -5.00
CA ALA A 49 9.17 11.16 -4.35
C ALA A 49 10.33 11.06 -5.36
N ILE A 50 10.19 10.21 -6.39
CA ILE A 50 11.18 10.12 -7.48
C ILE A 50 11.29 11.47 -8.22
N LEU A 51 10.15 12.07 -8.60
CA LEU A 51 10.14 13.37 -9.27
C LEU A 51 10.74 14.48 -8.41
N ALA A 52 10.48 14.47 -7.09
CA ALA A 52 11.08 15.42 -6.17
C ALA A 52 12.61 15.24 -6.06
N ALA A 53 13.09 14.00 -6.07
CA ALA A 53 14.53 13.71 -6.07
C ALA A 53 15.20 14.17 -7.38
N GLU A 54 14.57 13.96 -8.53
CA GLU A 54 15.05 14.44 -9.82
C GLU A 54 15.11 15.97 -9.87
N ASP A 55 14.08 16.64 -9.39
CA ASP A 55 14.04 18.11 -9.31
C ASP A 55 15.12 18.65 -8.37
N LEU A 56 15.34 17.99 -7.21
CA LEU A 56 16.41 18.35 -6.28
C LEU A 56 17.79 18.24 -6.97
N LYS A 57 18.08 17.12 -7.60
CA LYS A 57 19.34 16.89 -8.30
C LYS A 57 19.55 17.91 -9.44
N ARG A 58 18.50 18.25 -10.18
CA ARG A 58 18.55 19.28 -11.22
C ARG A 58 18.91 20.65 -10.62
N LYS A 59 18.22 21.08 -9.56
CA LYS A 59 18.48 22.35 -8.88
C LYS A 59 19.86 22.40 -8.27
N LEU A 60 20.33 21.30 -7.68
CA LEU A 60 21.71 21.19 -7.14
C LEU A 60 22.76 21.37 -8.22
N ARG A 61 22.59 20.82 -9.42
CA ARG A 61 23.49 21.04 -10.55
C ARG A 61 23.48 22.51 -11.00
N GLU A 62 22.31 23.14 -11.09
CA GLU A 62 22.17 24.54 -11.46
C GLU A 62 22.87 25.47 -10.46
N GLU A 63 22.68 25.26 -9.18
CA GLU A 63 23.36 26.06 -8.14
C GLU A 63 24.85 25.73 -8.04
N GLY A 64 25.24 24.47 -8.21
CA GLY A 64 26.63 24.05 -8.28
C GLY A 64 27.41 24.67 -9.45
N ALA A 65 26.76 24.79 -10.61
CA ALA A 65 27.34 25.45 -11.77
C ALA A 65 27.73 26.90 -11.47
N LYS A 66 26.94 27.63 -10.68
CA LYS A 66 27.26 28.98 -10.22
C LYS A 66 28.48 29.01 -9.30
N VAL A 67 28.58 28.02 -8.37
CA VAL A 67 29.71 27.91 -7.43
C VAL A 67 31.01 27.59 -8.15
N PHE A 68 30.97 26.69 -9.12
CA PHE A 68 32.16 26.30 -9.89
C PHE A 68 32.50 27.27 -11.04
N GLY A 69 31.54 28.12 -11.46
CA GLY A 69 31.69 29.05 -12.59
C GLY A 69 31.77 28.34 -13.94
N VAL A 70 30.96 27.28 -14.14
CA VAL A 70 30.98 26.40 -15.32
C VAL A 70 29.52 26.15 -15.85
N PRO A 71 29.39 25.64 -17.09
CA PRO A 71 28.09 25.21 -17.60
C PRO A 71 27.49 24.08 -16.76
N VAL A 72 26.15 24.07 -16.65
CA VAL A 72 25.41 23.09 -15.81
C VAL A 72 25.62 21.63 -16.29
N GLU A 73 25.86 21.45 -17.58
CA GLU A 73 26.08 20.16 -18.21
C GLU A 73 27.40 19.49 -17.74
N GLU A 74 28.32 20.26 -17.20
CA GLU A 74 29.60 19.77 -16.67
C GLU A 74 29.53 19.41 -15.17
N VAL A 75 28.36 19.66 -14.52
CA VAL A 75 28.15 19.42 -13.09
C VAL A 75 27.28 18.21 -12.86
N SER A 76 27.71 17.31 -11.99
CA SER A 76 26.92 16.20 -11.49
C SER A 76 26.41 16.45 -10.06
N ALA A 77 25.28 15.85 -9.71
CA ALA A 77 24.71 15.87 -8.34
C ALA A 77 24.27 14.45 -7.99
N GLU A 78 25.15 13.70 -7.34
CA GLU A 78 24.95 12.29 -7.02
C GLU A 78 25.56 11.95 -5.66
N ALA A 79 25.01 10.94 -4.99
CA ALA A 79 25.52 10.39 -3.75
C ALA A 79 25.85 11.45 -2.65
N GLY A 80 24.99 12.49 -2.54
CA GLY A 80 25.15 13.53 -1.51
C GLY A 80 26.13 14.64 -1.83
N GLU A 81 26.70 14.64 -3.05
CA GLU A 81 27.68 15.65 -3.48
C GLU A 81 27.32 16.27 -4.83
N VAL A 82 27.65 17.53 -4.98
CA VAL A 82 27.70 18.25 -6.27
C VAL A 82 29.14 18.30 -6.71
N ARG A 83 29.45 17.81 -7.91
CA ARG A 83 30.82 17.64 -8.39
C ARG A 83 31.06 18.30 -9.74
N TYR A 84 32.29 18.85 -9.86
CA TYR A 84 32.89 19.29 -11.12
C TYR A 84 34.34 18.87 -11.12
N GLN A 85 34.74 17.98 -12.03
CA GLN A 85 36.06 17.38 -12.07
C GLN A 85 36.49 16.75 -10.73
N ASP A 86 37.57 17.22 -10.12
CA ASP A 86 38.10 16.79 -8.81
C ASP A 86 37.55 17.59 -7.61
N ARG A 87 36.70 18.58 -7.86
CA ARG A 87 36.05 19.41 -6.82
C ARG A 87 34.68 18.88 -6.46
N SER A 88 34.36 18.80 -5.15
CA SER A 88 33.04 18.43 -4.67
C SER A 88 32.57 19.31 -3.52
N ILE A 89 31.25 19.44 -3.38
CA ILE A 89 30.55 20.19 -2.33
C ILE A 89 29.39 19.31 -1.86
N GLY A 90 29.26 19.12 -0.54
CA GLY A 90 28.16 18.36 0.03
C GLY A 90 26.79 19.02 -0.19
N TRP A 91 25.74 18.24 -0.42
CA TRP A 91 24.38 18.77 -0.61
C TRP A 91 23.88 19.59 0.57
N SER A 92 24.32 19.28 1.79
CA SER A 92 23.93 20.00 3.00
C SER A 92 24.29 21.49 2.96
N GLU A 93 25.35 21.87 2.24
CA GLU A 93 25.75 23.26 2.09
C GLU A 93 24.76 24.08 1.26
N PHE A 94 24.09 23.42 0.32
CA PHE A 94 23.04 24.05 -0.50
C PHE A 94 21.71 24.20 0.23
N ALA A 95 21.49 23.51 1.35
CA ALA A 95 20.22 23.58 2.09
C ALA A 95 19.93 25.01 2.62
N THR A 96 20.96 25.76 2.97
CA THR A 96 20.84 27.16 3.43
C THR A 96 21.33 28.18 2.40
N GLY A 97 21.89 27.71 1.30
CA GLY A 97 22.55 28.51 0.29
C GLY A 97 23.99 28.87 0.67
N ILE A 98 24.86 28.93 -0.34
CA ILE A 98 26.27 29.25 -0.22
C ILE A 98 26.45 30.77 -0.36
N ARG A 99 27.39 31.33 0.41
CA ARG A 99 27.70 32.77 0.39
C ARG A 99 29.10 33.03 -0.18
N ASN A 100 29.25 34.19 -0.80
CA ASN A 100 30.54 34.74 -1.17
C ASN A 100 31.32 35.20 0.09
N PRO A 101 32.66 35.38 -0.04
CA PRO A 101 33.48 35.89 1.06
C PRO A 101 33.07 37.27 1.61
N ASP A 102 32.37 38.08 0.80
CA ASP A 102 31.82 39.37 1.18
C ASP A 102 30.44 39.26 1.90
N GLY A 103 29.94 38.05 2.10
CA GLY A 103 28.67 37.76 2.74
C GLY A 103 27.44 37.81 1.82
N SER A 104 27.59 38.20 0.57
CA SER A 104 26.50 38.16 -0.42
C SER A 104 26.12 36.72 -0.79
N ALA A 105 24.86 36.49 -1.16
CA ALA A 105 24.39 35.17 -1.56
C ALA A 105 24.98 34.79 -2.94
N LEU A 106 25.67 33.64 -2.99
CA LEU A 106 26.13 33.02 -4.23
C LEU A 106 25.09 32.07 -4.80
N THR A 107 24.48 31.25 -3.94
CA THR A 107 23.40 30.34 -4.31
C THR A 107 22.14 30.56 -3.49
N LYS A 108 21.02 30.04 -4.00
CA LYS A 108 19.78 29.95 -3.23
C LYS A 108 19.74 28.68 -2.40
N PRO A 109 18.97 28.63 -1.30
CA PRO A 109 18.57 27.36 -0.69
C PRO A 109 17.89 26.45 -1.70
N VAL A 110 18.25 25.16 -1.68
CA VAL A 110 17.74 24.18 -2.63
C VAL A 110 16.75 23.24 -1.94
N MET A 111 15.58 23.07 -2.56
CA MET A 111 14.56 22.12 -2.16
C MET A 111 13.94 21.52 -3.41
N GLY A 112 13.81 20.18 -3.46
CA GLY A 112 13.13 19.47 -4.54
C GLY A 112 11.63 19.40 -4.32
N GLU A 113 10.88 19.45 -5.41
CA GLU A 113 9.43 19.32 -5.42
C GLU A 113 9.00 18.31 -6.48
N GLY A 114 8.03 17.46 -6.15
CA GLY A 114 7.50 16.46 -7.08
C GLY A 114 6.00 16.31 -6.99
N TYR A 115 5.37 16.31 -8.15
CA TYR A 115 3.93 16.10 -8.31
C TYR A 115 3.71 14.98 -9.32
N PHE A 116 3.00 13.95 -8.94
CA PHE A 116 2.66 12.85 -9.83
C PHE A 116 1.18 12.91 -10.19
N ILE A 117 0.92 13.04 -11.48
CA ILE A 117 -0.43 12.98 -12.04
C ILE A 117 -0.47 11.81 -13.03
N PRO A 118 -1.29 10.78 -12.75
CA PRO A 118 -1.39 9.61 -13.61
C PRO A 118 -1.94 9.99 -14.99
N LYS A 119 -1.41 9.35 -16.04
CA LYS A 119 -1.87 9.55 -17.42
C LYS A 119 -2.71 8.36 -17.88
N GLY A 120 -3.68 8.62 -18.76
CA GLY A 120 -4.50 7.56 -19.38
C GLY A 120 -5.60 6.99 -18.49
N ILE A 121 -5.77 7.51 -17.26
CA ILE A 121 -6.90 7.15 -16.40
C ILE A 121 -8.11 8.01 -16.78
N GLN A 122 -9.26 7.36 -16.94
CA GLN A 122 -10.54 8.00 -17.24
C GLN A 122 -11.61 7.42 -16.30
N ASN A 123 -12.47 8.28 -15.78
CA ASN A 123 -13.65 7.82 -15.04
C ASN A 123 -14.54 6.94 -15.93
N HIS A 124 -15.30 6.07 -15.32
CA HIS A 124 -16.29 5.28 -16.01
C HIS A 124 -17.36 6.19 -16.61
N ASP A 125 -17.78 5.86 -17.82
CA ASP A 125 -18.93 6.45 -18.45
C ASP A 125 -20.18 6.12 -17.58
N PRO A 126 -20.96 7.12 -17.15
CA PRO A 126 -22.08 6.88 -16.23
C PRO A 126 -23.24 6.07 -16.84
N GLU A 127 -23.36 6.02 -18.17
CA GLU A 127 -24.43 5.29 -18.84
C GLU A 127 -24.03 3.85 -19.15
N THR A 128 -22.78 3.63 -19.58
CA THR A 128 -22.31 2.32 -20.02
C THR A 128 -21.48 1.58 -18.96
N GLY A 129 -20.97 2.28 -17.94
CA GLY A 129 -20.04 1.75 -16.97
C GLY A 129 -18.64 1.45 -17.52
N GLN A 130 -18.36 1.79 -18.78
CA GLN A 130 -17.08 1.55 -19.43
C GLN A 130 -16.09 2.69 -19.16
N GLY A 131 -14.81 2.35 -19.09
CA GLY A 131 -13.74 3.31 -18.87
C GLY A 131 -12.42 2.64 -18.52
N ASN A 132 -11.38 3.46 -18.31
CA ASN A 132 -10.07 3.02 -17.84
C ASN A 132 -9.75 3.72 -16.53
N ALA A 133 -10.41 3.28 -15.44
CA ALA A 133 -10.31 3.92 -14.14
C ALA A 133 -9.11 3.45 -13.29
N ALA A 134 -8.34 2.46 -13.78
CA ALA A 134 -7.17 1.92 -13.10
C ALA A 134 -5.91 2.12 -13.92
N ALA A 135 -4.79 2.43 -13.25
CA ALA A 135 -3.48 2.57 -13.89
C ALA A 135 -2.85 1.20 -14.16
N ASP A 136 -3.09 0.25 -13.27
CA ASP A 136 -2.55 -1.11 -13.31
C ASP A 136 -3.56 -2.11 -12.75
N TRP A 137 -3.19 -3.39 -12.84
CA TRP A 137 -3.97 -4.50 -12.33
C TRP A 137 -3.07 -5.39 -11.47
N THR A 138 -3.49 -5.63 -10.25
CA THR A 138 -2.88 -6.60 -9.36
C THR A 138 -3.66 -7.90 -9.45
N LEU A 139 -3.00 -8.97 -9.87
CA LEU A 139 -3.58 -10.30 -9.97
C LEU A 139 -3.21 -11.12 -8.74
N GLY A 140 -4.13 -11.95 -8.27
CA GLY A 140 -3.87 -12.84 -7.14
C GLY A 140 -4.72 -14.09 -7.17
N CYS A 141 -4.28 -15.08 -6.41
CA CYS A 141 -5.00 -16.34 -6.19
C CYS A 141 -4.88 -16.71 -4.71
N VAL A 142 -6.00 -17.05 -4.09
CA VAL A 142 -6.04 -17.45 -2.68
C VAL A 142 -6.50 -18.90 -2.56
N GLY A 143 -5.76 -19.70 -1.79
CA GLY A 143 -6.12 -21.04 -1.36
C GLY A 143 -6.42 -21.08 0.13
N ALA A 144 -7.36 -21.92 0.54
CA ALA A 144 -7.72 -22.13 1.94
C ALA A 144 -7.94 -23.62 2.22
N GLU A 145 -7.46 -24.06 3.40
CA GLU A 145 -7.76 -25.36 3.97
C GLU A 145 -8.47 -25.17 5.31
N VAL A 146 -9.58 -25.87 5.52
CA VAL A 146 -10.40 -25.75 6.74
C VAL A 146 -10.79 -27.10 7.30
N ALA A 147 -10.97 -27.15 8.63
CA ALA A 147 -11.68 -28.23 9.30
C ALA A 147 -13.02 -27.70 9.85
N VAL A 148 -14.11 -28.45 9.66
CA VAL A 148 -15.44 -28.06 10.12
C VAL A 148 -16.02 -29.10 11.06
N ASP A 149 -16.29 -28.72 12.31
CA ASP A 149 -17.07 -29.56 13.23
C ASP A 149 -18.56 -29.44 12.90
N LEU A 150 -19.08 -30.43 12.20
CA LEU A 150 -20.50 -30.43 11.83
C LEU A 150 -21.46 -30.48 12.99
N ARG A 151 -21.03 -30.79 14.21
CA ARG A 151 -21.88 -30.81 15.39
C ARG A 151 -22.07 -29.41 15.98
N THR A 152 -20.99 -28.61 16.01
CA THR A 152 -20.99 -27.26 16.57
C THR A 152 -21.11 -26.18 15.51
N GLY A 153 -20.73 -26.50 14.27
CA GLY A 153 -20.60 -25.52 13.18
C GLY A 153 -19.28 -24.75 13.20
N GLU A 154 -18.38 -25.07 14.13
CA GLU A 154 -17.08 -24.42 14.25
C GLU A 154 -16.22 -24.71 13.04
N VAL A 155 -15.59 -23.64 12.52
CA VAL A 155 -14.63 -23.69 11.40
C VAL A 155 -13.26 -23.35 11.94
N THR A 156 -12.32 -24.24 11.80
CA THR A 156 -10.90 -23.99 12.05
C THR A 156 -10.19 -23.79 10.74
N VAL A 157 -9.56 -22.65 10.53
CA VAL A 157 -8.75 -22.38 9.35
C VAL A 157 -7.37 -22.99 9.58
N LEU A 158 -7.03 -24.02 8.79
CA LEU A 158 -5.77 -24.75 8.93
C LEU A 158 -4.66 -24.07 8.14
N HIS A 159 -4.95 -23.65 6.91
CA HIS A 159 -3.97 -23.04 6.03
C HIS A 159 -4.61 -21.98 5.13
N LEU A 160 -3.93 -20.82 5.02
CA LEU A 160 -4.24 -19.78 4.05
C LEU A 160 -3.01 -19.45 3.22
N ILE A 161 -3.16 -19.48 1.90
CA ILE A 161 -2.11 -19.14 0.95
C ILE A 161 -2.62 -18.01 0.06
N ASN A 162 -1.83 -16.93 -0.09
CA ASN A 162 -2.12 -15.86 -1.04
C ASN A 162 -0.92 -15.66 -1.97
N ALA A 163 -1.09 -16.03 -3.23
CA ALA A 163 -0.15 -15.71 -4.29
C ALA A 163 -0.59 -14.42 -4.99
N ILE A 164 0.24 -13.39 -4.96
CA ILE A 164 -0.09 -12.05 -5.43
C ILE A 164 1.00 -11.47 -6.31
N ASP A 165 0.63 -10.92 -7.46
CA ASP A 165 1.51 -10.12 -8.31
C ASP A 165 1.50 -8.66 -7.84
N ALA A 166 2.49 -8.31 -7.06
CA ALA A 166 2.64 -6.98 -6.46
C ALA A 166 3.68 -6.10 -7.20
N GLY A 167 4.08 -6.49 -8.40
CA GLY A 167 5.20 -5.84 -9.08
C GLY A 167 6.50 -6.00 -8.29
N THR A 168 7.36 -5.01 -8.35
CA THR A 168 8.58 -4.99 -7.53
C THR A 168 8.24 -4.76 -6.07
N ILE A 169 8.71 -5.65 -5.20
CA ILE A 169 8.51 -5.51 -3.75
C ILE A 169 9.53 -4.55 -3.16
N ILE A 170 9.08 -3.39 -2.72
CA ILE A 170 9.95 -2.36 -2.12
C ILE A 170 10.43 -2.78 -0.74
N ASN A 171 9.53 -3.31 0.10
CA ASN A 171 9.85 -3.80 1.44
C ASN A 171 9.21 -5.16 1.67
N PRO A 172 9.95 -6.26 1.60
CA PRO A 172 9.39 -7.62 1.70
C PRO A 172 8.68 -7.89 3.03
N THR A 173 9.23 -7.42 4.13
CA THR A 173 8.63 -7.63 5.47
C THR A 173 7.28 -6.93 5.57
N LEU A 174 7.24 -5.61 5.29
CA LEU A 174 6.00 -4.84 5.37
C LEU A 174 4.95 -5.32 4.36
N ALA A 175 5.39 -5.73 3.17
CA ALA A 175 4.49 -6.28 2.16
C ALA A 175 3.83 -7.59 2.63
N LYS A 176 4.63 -8.49 3.22
CA LYS A 176 4.12 -9.76 3.76
C LYS A 176 3.11 -9.53 4.89
N GLU A 177 3.43 -8.64 5.83
CA GLU A 177 2.54 -8.31 6.95
C GLU A 177 1.24 -7.63 6.47
N GLN A 178 1.32 -6.78 5.45
CA GLN A 178 0.13 -6.14 4.86
C GLN A 178 -0.82 -7.18 4.27
N VAL A 179 -0.30 -8.12 3.49
CA VAL A 179 -1.12 -9.18 2.87
C VAL A 179 -1.67 -10.12 3.93
N GLY A 180 -0.85 -10.55 4.89
CA GLY A 180 -1.28 -11.42 6.00
C GLY A 180 -2.36 -10.78 6.86
N GLY A 181 -2.20 -9.51 7.24
CA GLY A 181 -3.22 -8.78 7.99
C GLY A 181 -4.53 -8.61 7.23
N ALA A 182 -4.47 -8.38 5.92
CA ALA A 182 -5.67 -8.30 5.08
C ALA A 182 -6.38 -9.67 4.94
N MET A 183 -5.63 -10.77 4.90
CA MET A 183 -6.20 -12.11 4.92
C MET A 183 -6.96 -12.37 6.22
N LEU A 184 -6.40 -12.03 7.38
CA LEU A 184 -7.07 -12.18 8.68
C LEU A 184 -8.32 -11.30 8.78
N MET A 185 -8.28 -10.07 8.27
CA MET A 185 -9.45 -9.18 8.18
C MET A 185 -10.58 -9.83 7.36
N ALA A 186 -10.25 -10.45 6.23
CA ALA A 186 -11.23 -11.13 5.39
C ALA A 186 -11.75 -12.44 5.99
N GLU A 187 -10.95 -13.13 6.79
CA GLU A 187 -11.36 -14.28 7.59
C GLU A 187 -12.45 -13.85 8.59
N GLY A 188 -12.26 -12.76 9.32
CA GLY A 188 -13.28 -12.18 10.19
C GLY A 188 -14.59 -11.89 9.45
N SER A 189 -14.49 -11.24 8.31
CA SER A 189 -15.66 -10.97 7.45
C SER A 189 -16.35 -12.25 6.95
N ALA A 190 -15.58 -13.32 6.72
CA ALA A 190 -16.10 -14.60 6.26
C ALA A 190 -16.81 -15.41 7.36
N LEU A 191 -16.30 -15.37 8.60
CA LEU A 191 -16.67 -16.33 9.63
C LEU A 191 -17.37 -15.74 10.86
N SER A 192 -17.07 -14.48 11.24
CA SER A 192 -17.49 -13.95 12.55
C SER A 192 -18.06 -12.54 12.55
N GLU A 193 -17.57 -11.64 11.70
CA GLU A 193 -17.93 -10.23 11.73
C GLU A 193 -19.27 -9.97 11.05
N THR A 194 -20.20 -9.35 11.77
CA THR A 194 -21.48 -8.86 11.24
C THR A 194 -21.96 -7.66 12.02
N VAL A 195 -22.54 -6.69 11.35
CA VAL A 195 -23.22 -5.56 12.00
C VAL A 195 -24.69 -5.87 12.12
N VAL A 196 -25.22 -5.84 13.36
CA VAL A 196 -26.63 -6.11 13.66
C VAL A 196 -27.37 -4.80 13.88
N PHE A 197 -28.31 -4.48 13.00
CA PHE A 197 -29.14 -3.29 13.11
C PHE A 197 -30.46 -3.57 13.82
N ASP A 198 -30.94 -2.60 14.56
CA ASP A 198 -32.33 -2.56 14.94
C ASP A 198 -33.18 -2.13 13.73
N GLU A 199 -34.06 -2.99 13.26
CA GLU A 199 -34.83 -2.76 12.02
C GLU A 199 -35.76 -1.54 12.08
N LYS A 200 -36.16 -1.10 13.28
CA LYS A 200 -37.08 0.03 13.45
C LYS A 200 -36.37 1.36 13.56
N THR A 201 -35.21 1.36 14.19
CA THR A 201 -34.47 2.59 14.52
C THR A 201 -33.21 2.80 13.68
N GLY A 202 -32.69 1.74 13.02
CA GLY A 202 -31.42 1.75 12.35
C GLY A 202 -30.21 1.76 13.31
N HIS A 203 -30.43 1.64 14.61
CA HIS A 203 -29.37 1.64 15.60
C HIS A 203 -28.56 0.33 15.54
N VAL A 204 -27.23 0.42 15.64
CA VAL A 204 -26.35 -0.75 15.72
C VAL A 204 -26.48 -1.36 17.10
N ARG A 205 -26.81 -2.66 17.19
CA ARG A 205 -27.01 -3.36 18.46
C ARG A 205 -25.72 -3.93 19.04
N ASN A 206 -24.72 -4.21 18.20
CA ASN A 206 -23.41 -4.77 18.58
C ASN A 206 -22.30 -3.75 18.31
N ASP A 207 -22.42 -2.56 18.87
CA ASP A 207 -21.54 -1.41 18.67
C ASP A 207 -20.28 -1.41 19.56
N THR A 208 -20.02 -2.51 20.25
CA THR A 208 -18.84 -2.70 21.11
C THR A 208 -18.01 -3.89 20.66
N LEU A 209 -16.72 -3.90 20.97
CA LEU A 209 -15.82 -5.04 20.69
C LEU A 209 -16.13 -6.28 21.55
N VAL A 210 -17.04 -6.18 22.52
CA VAL A 210 -17.57 -7.34 23.25
C VAL A 210 -18.50 -8.16 22.36
N ASP A 211 -19.29 -7.50 21.54
CA ASP A 211 -20.35 -8.12 20.74
C ASP A 211 -19.98 -8.22 19.25
N TYR A 212 -19.20 -7.26 18.72
CA TYR A 212 -18.64 -7.32 17.38
C TYR A 212 -17.33 -8.13 17.39
N LYS A 213 -17.33 -9.28 16.73
CA LYS A 213 -16.26 -10.30 16.85
C LYS A 213 -15.19 -10.15 15.78
N ILE A 214 -14.23 -9.25 16.04
CA ILE A 214 -12.99 -9.17 15.24
C ILE A 214 -12.11 -10.37 15.60
N PRO A 215 -11.48 -11.05 14.63
CA PRO A 215 -10.53 -12.12 14.90
C PRO A 215 -9.40 -11.69 15.87
N GLY A 216 -9.14 -12.50 16.86
CA GLY A 216 -8.05 -12.31 17.81
C GLY A 216 -6.82 -13.14 17.44
N ILE A 217 -5.84 -13.16 18.36
CA ILE A 217 -4.58 -13.91 18.16
C ILE A 217 -4.81 -15.43 18.05
N GLU A 218 -5.86 -15.95 18.70
CA GLU A 218 -6.21 -17.38 18.71
C GLU A 218 -6.92 -17.81 17.41
N ASP A 219 -7.45 -16.86 16.63
CA ASP A 219 -8.14 -17.10 15.37
C ASP A 219 -7.17 -17.12 14.17
N ILE A 220 -5.90 -16.74 14.38
CA ILE A 220 -4.91 -16.77 13.32
C ILE A 220 -4.75 -18.19 12.77
N PRO A 221 -4.82 -18.41 11.44
CA PRO A 221 -4.65 -19.73 10.85
C PRO A 221 -3.36 -20.42 11.29
N CYS A 222 -3.40 -21.74 11.43
CA CYS A 222 -2.24 -22.53 11.83
C CYS A 222 -1.02 -22.28 10.92
N GLU A 223 -1.29 -22.13 9.62
CA GLU A 223 -0.27 -21.77 8.64
C GLU A 223 -0.78 -20.66 7.73
N THR A 224 0.05 -19.64 7.52
CA THR A 224 -0.23 -18.51 6.60
C THR A 224 0.96 -18.31 5.69
N GLU A 225 0.73 -18.35 4.38
CA GLU A 225 1.76 -18.19 3.36
C GLU A 225 1.41 -17.04 2.41
N VAL A 226 2.41 -16.18 2.14
CA VAL A 226 2.31 -15.11 1.13
C VAL A 226 3.39 -15.35 0.08
N ILE A 227 2.97 -15.55 -1.16
CA ILE A 227 3.85 -15.76 -2.31
C ILE A 227 3.79 -14.52 -3.19
N PHE A 228 4.93 -13.85 -3.36
CA PHE A 228 5.03 -12.71 -4.27
C PHE A 228 5.46 -13.15 -5.66
N VAL A 229 4.58 -12.88 -6.62
CA VAL A 229 4.92 -12.85 -8.04
C VAL A 229 5.31 -11.42 -8.37
N GLN A 230 6.46 -11.23 -9.03
CA GLN A 230 6.97 -9.90 -9.31
C GLN A 230 6.98 -9.64 -10.81
N THR A 231 5.89 -9.07 -11.32
CA THR A 231 5.80 -8.56 -12.70
C THR A 231 5.89 -7.03 -12.64
N PRO A 232 7.07 -6.42 -12.90
CA PRO A 232 7.26 -4.98 -12.74
C PRO A 232 6.25 -4.17 -13.55
N GLU A 233 5.65 -3.17 -12.90
CA GLU A 233 4.68 -2.26 -13.50
C GLU A 233 5.36 -0.99 -14.00
N ALA A 234 5.23 -0.71 -15.30
CA ALA A 234 5.91 0.43 -15.92
C ALA A 234 5.51 1.79 -15.34
N SER A 235 4.29 1.93 -14.83
CA SER A 235 3.78 3.17 -14.20
C SER A 235 4.12 3.27 -12.71
N GLY A 236 4.61 2.20 -12.09
CA GLY A 236 4.91 2.16 -10.66
C GLY A 236 6.33 2.58 -10.33
N PRO A 237 6.57 3.12 -9.12
CA PRO A 237 7.90 3.48 -8.67
C PRO A 237 8.77 2.23 -8.59
N TYR A 238 9.83 2.21 -9.40
CA TYR A 238 10.71 1.04 -9.58
C TYR A 238 9.98 -0.27 -9.96
N GLY A 239 8.79 -0.17 -10.56
CA GLY A 239 7.98 -1.32 -10.97
C GLY A 239 7.04 -1.84 -9.88
N ALA A 240 6.86 -1.15 -8.77
CA ALA A 240 5.94 -1.55 -7.70
C ALA A 240 4.48 -1.32 -8.06
N LYS A 241 3.60 -2.21 -7.61
CA LYS A 241 2.14 -2.07 -7.62
C LYS A 241 1.61 -1.81 -6.22
N GLY A 242 0.33 -1.42 -6.11
CA GLY A 242 -0.37 -1.37 -4.85
C GLY A 242 -0.74 -2.77 -4.33
N ILE A 243 -0.64 -2.98 -3.01
CA ILE A 243 -1.00 -4.26 -2.37
C ILE A 243 -1.84 -4.08 -1.09
N GLY A 244 -2.34 -2.87 -0.82
CA GLY A 244 -3.00 -2.56 0.46
C GLY A 244 -4.23 -3.40 0.75
N GLU A 245 -5.06 -3.68 -0.26
CA GLU A 245 -6.37 -4.33 -0.11
C GLU A 245 -6.41 -5.77 -0.68
N HIS A 246 -5.45 -6.15 -1.48
CA HIS A 246 -5.50 -7.37 -2.31
C HIS A 246 -5.48 -8.66 -1.48
N GLY A 247 -4.90 -8.64 -0.28
CA GLY A 247 -4.93 -9.77 0.65
C GLY A 247 -6.35 -10.16 1.08
N ALA A 248 -7.28 -9.20 1.13
CA ALA A 248 -8.65 -9.45 1.55
C ALA A 248 -9.56 -9.97 0.42
N VAL A 249 -9.33 -9.54 -0.83
CA VAL A 249 -10.29 -9.76 -1.93
C VAL A 249 -10.60 -11.23 -2.19
N GLY A 250 -9.59 -12.09 -2.22
CA GLY A 250 -9.75 -13.50 -2.53
C GLY A 250 -9.99 -14.42 -1.32
N THR A 251 -9.74 -13.94 -0.10
CA THR A 251 -9.70 -14.82 1.09
C THR A 251 -11.09 -15.27 1.53
N ALA A 252 -12.06 -14.38 1.62
CA ALA A 252 -13.42 -14.78 2.00
C ALA A 252 -14.03 -15.80 1.01
N PRO A 253 -13.99 -15.61 -0.31
CA PRO A 253 -14.48 -16.63 -1.24
C PRO A 253 -13.69 -17.93 -1.20
N ALA A 254 -12.38 -17.92 -0.94
CA ALA A 254 -11.58 -19.13 -0.79
C ALA A 254 -12.03 -19.94 0.45
N LEU A 255 -12.24 -19.29 1.59
CA LEU A 255 -12.76 -19.91 2.80
C LEU A 255 -14.15 -20.51 2.59
N LEU A 256 -15.07 -19.79 1.93
CA LEU A 256 -16.40 -20.32 1.64
C LEU A 256 -16.37 -21.52 0.67
N ASN A 257 -15.44 -21.53 -0.27
CA ASN A 257 -15.25 -22.68 -1.15
C ASN A 257 -14.68 -23.89 -0.39
N ALA A 258 -13.73 -23.67 0.52
CA ALA A 258 -13.19 -24.73 1.38
C ALA A 258 -14.28 -25.31 2.31
N ILE A 259 -15.12 -24.46 2.91
CA ILE A 259 -16.29 -24.91 3.70
C ILE A 259 -17.26 -25.72 2.85
N TYR A 260 -17.53 -25.28 1.62
CA TYR A 260 -18.38 -26.04 0.70
C TYR A 260 -17.79 -27.41 0.36
N ASP A 261 -16.50 -27.47 0.07
CA ASP A 261 -15.82 -28.75 -0.22
C ASP A 261 -15.90 -29.72 0.98
N ALA A 262 -15.68 -29.21 2.18
CA ALA A 262 -15.73 -30.00 3.42
C ALA A 262 -17.13 -30.46 3.83
N THR A 263 -18.18 -29.69 3.49
CA THR A 263 -19.52 -29.88 4.07
C THR A 263 -20.66 -30.04 3.07
N GLY A 264 -20.47 -29.67 1.82
CA GLY A 264 -21.53 -29.52 0.82
C GLY A 264 -22.45 -28.32 1.03
N LEU A 265 -22.22 -27.48 2.05
CA LEU A 265 -23.06 -26.33 2.35
C LEU A 265 -22.59 -25.07 1.61
N ARG A 266 -23.46 -24.48 0.78
CA ARG A 266 -23.16 -23.27 0.03
C ARG A 266 -23.74 -22.05 0.72
N PHE A 267 -22.87 -21.05 0.98
CA PHE A 267 -23.23 -19.76 1.54
C PHE A 267 -23.32 -18.71 0.43
N HIS A 268 -24.37 -17.88 0.47
CA HIS A 268 -24.61 -16.76 -0.44
C HIS A 268 -24.56 -15.41 0.28
N THR A 269 -24.45 -15.44 1.59
CA THR A 269 -24.32 -14.25 2.46
C THR A 269 -23.28 -14.52 3.54
N LEU A 270 -22.58 -13.50 4.00
CA LEU A 270 -21.59 -13.55 5.06
C LEU A 270 -22.17 -13.09 6.40
N PRO A 271 -21.60 -13.51 7.51
CA PRO A 271 -20.56 -14.53 7.67
C PRO A 271 -21.12 -15.96 7.59
N ALA A 272 -20.25 -16.96 7.32
CA ALA A 272 -20.55 -18.38 7.48
C ALA A 272 -20.35 -18.80 8.94
N SER A 273 -21.09 -18.21 9.84
CA SER A 273 -20.95 -18.42 11.28
C SER A 273 -21.38 -19.84 11.70
N ALA A 274 -20.90 -20.28 12.87
CA ALA A 274 -21.14 -21.62 13.38
C ALA A 274 -22.62 -21.96 13.54
N ASP A 275 -23.44 -21.03 14.00
CA ASP A 275 -24.89 -21.19 14.12
C ASP A 275 -25.55 -21.37 12.74
N ARG A 276 -25.14 -20.61 11.72
CA ARG A 276 -25.65 -20.73 10.35
C ARG A 276 -25.27 -22.07 9.70
N ILE A 277 -24.04 -22.56 9.93
CA ILE A 277 -23.63 -23.89 9.48
C ILE A 277 -24.54 -24.98 10.10
N THR A 278 -24.81 -24.89 11.40
CA THR A 278 -25.69 -25.86 12.07
C THR A 278 -27.14 -25.80 11.61
N VAL A 279 -27.67 -24.62 11.28
CA VAL A 279 -29.03 -24.42 10.74
C VAL A 279 -29.13 -25.01 9.33
N LEU A 280 -28.22 -24.66 8.42
CA LEU A 280 -28.21 -25.18 7.03
C LEU A 280 -28.08 -26.70 7.00
N ARG A 281 -27.22 -27.27 7.83
CA ARG A 281 -27.06 -28.74 7.92
C ARG A 281 -28.36 -29.44 8.29
N LYS A 282 -29.21 -28.83 9.11
CA LYS A 282 -30.53 -29.39 9.52
C LYS A 282 -31.61 -29.16 8.48
N GLY A 283 -31.31 -28.61 7.30
CA GLY A 283 -32.25 -28.28 6.25
C GLY A 283 -33.03 -26.98 6.52
N GLY A 284 -32.55 -26.14 7.41
CA GLY A 284 -33.05 -24.79 7.66
C GLY A 284 -32.61 -23.79 6.62
N ASP A 285 -33.19 -22.59 6.66
CA ASP A 285 -32.81 -21.44 5.86
C ASP A 285 -31.93 -20.51 6.72
N ALA A 286 -30.70 -20.30 6.31
CA ALA A 286 -29.75 -19.41 6.99
C ALA A 286 -29.76 -18.03 6.33
N ARG A 287 -30.90 -17.36 6.36
CA ARG A 287 -31.04 -15.97 5.91
C ARG A 287 -30.37 -14.99 6.85
#